data_d26d35e03ad90cd7ee257613fcac38aa
#
_entry.id   d26d35e03ad90cd7ee257613fcac38aa
#
_cell.length_a   1.000
_cell.length_b   1.000
_cell.length_c   1.000
_cell.angle_alpha   90.00
_cell.angle_beta   90.00
_cell.angle_gamma   90.00
#
_symmetry.space_group_name_H-M   'P 1'
#
loop_
_entity.id
_entity.type
_entity.pdbx_description
1 polymer ?
#
loop_
_entity_poly.entity_id
_entity_poly.type
_entity_poly.pdbx_seq_one_letter_code
_entity_poly.pdbx_strand_id
1 'polypeptide(L)'
;MQPCDVFCPGVEKMYRNIRDYDIRYTDVDFKDELKLSSLMSVLEESACLSADELGFGYDDIAPRGIGFILANWYIEIYRPIKLKEKLTVHTWPIKPKNTIFLREFEVYSGDEKVCVATTRWCMVDLKTFAILPTSAFFEGDTREYNDFRAIDYNSWRIAPLKVGEKKYEKTVSASDYDHYFHVNNTKYADLCL
;
A
#
# COMPACT_ATOMS: atom_id res chain seq x y z
N MET A 1 0.50 27.13 -19.67
CA MET A 1 0.54 27.86 -18.38
C MET A 1 1.06 26.87 -17.36
N GLN A 2 2.28 27.03 -16.86
CA GLN A 2 2.85 26.18 -15.80
C GLN A 2 2.13 26.51 -14.48
N PRO A 3 1.83 25.50 -13.63
CA PRO A 3 1.30 25.77 -12.30
C PRO A 3 2.35 26.51 -11.47
N CYS A 4 1.93 27.58 -10.81
CA CYS A 4 2.74 28.34 -9.87
C CYS A 4 3.15 27.44 -8.69
N ASP A 5 4.44 27.12 -8.62
CA ASP A 5 5.08 26.66 -7.39
C ASP A 5 4.95 27.80 -6.35
N VAL A 6 4.03 27.69 -5.44
CA VAL A 6 4.00 28.51 -4.23
C VAL A 6 5.13 27.99 -3.33
N PHE A 7 6.29 28.60 -3.48
CA PHE A 7 7.45 28.38 -2.64
C PHE A 7 7.17 28.90 -1.23
N CYS A 8 6.78 28.03 -0.32
CA CYS A 8 6.83 28.30 1.11
C CYS A 8 8.26 28.00 1.60
N PRO A 9 9.06 29.03 1.96
CA PRO A 9 10.39 28.77 2.50
C PRO A 9 10.27 28.23 3.93
N GLY A 10 10.76 27.02 4.17
CA GLY A 10 10.92 26.44 5.51
C GLY A 10 10.29 25.06 5.74
N VAL A 11 9.64 24.45 4.76
CA VAL A 11 9.26 23.03 4.85
C VAL A 11 10.31 22.23 4.10
N GLU A 12 11.21 21.57 4.81
CA GLU A 12 12.06 20.53 4.24
C GLU A 12 11.15 19.59 3.45
N LYS A 13 11.50 19.34 2.17
CA LYS A 13 10.67 18.56 1.24
C LYS A 13 10.78 17.09 1.64
N MET A 14 10.02 16.69 2.68
CA MET A 14 9.96 15.31 3.13
C MET A 14 9.56 14.42 1.96
N TYR A 15 10.19 13.26 1.84
CA TYR A 15 9.99 12.34 0.71
C TYR A 15 8.51 11.94 0.57
N ARG A 16 7.98 12.15 -0.62
CA ARG A 16 6.70 11.61 -1.08
C ARG A 16 6.86 11.15 -2.52
N ASN A 17 6.50 9.92 -2.82
CA ASN A 17 6.31 9.47 -4.18
C ASN A 17 4.91 9.89 -4.63
N ILE A 18 4.80 10.49 -5.81
CA ILE A 18 3.53 10.98 -6.38
C ILE A 18 3.38 10.38 -7.77
N ARG A 19 2.27 9.70 -8.00
CA ARG A 19 1.96 9.02 -9.25
C ARG A 19 0.52 9.20 -9.68
N ASP A 20 0.34 9.32 -10.99
CA ASP A 20 -0.98 9.42 -11.62
C ASP A 20 -1.41 8.07 -12.19
N TYR A 21 -2.69 7.75 -12.04
CA TYR A 21 -3.32 6.54 -12.54
C TYR A 21 -4.63 6.83 -13.23
N ASP A 22 -4.79 6.32 -14.44
CA ASP A 22 -6.05 6.36 -15.17
C ASP A 22 -6.90 5.14 -14.78
N ILE A 23 -8.16 5.36 -14.42
CA ILE A 23 -9.10 4.27 -14.09
C ILE A 23 -9.58 3.62 -15.39
N ARG A 24 -9.26 2.33 -15.54
CA ARG A 24 -9.60 1.52 -16.70
C ARG A 24 -10.98 0.89 -16.56
N TYR A 25 -11.59 0.47 -17.67
CA TYR A 25 -12.86 -0.25 -17.67
C TYR A 25 -12.81 -1.55 -16.84
N THR A 26 -11.66 -2.20 -16.74
CA THR A 26 -11.49 -3.43 -15.95
C THR A 26 -11.40 -3.16 -14.46
N ASP A 27 -11.17 -1.93 -14.06
CA ASP A 27 -10.94 -1.55 -12.65
C ASP A 27 -12.23 -1.22 -11.91
N VAL A 28 -13.36 -1.06 -12.64
CA VAL A 28 -14.66 -0.68 -12.08
C VAL A 28 -15.63 -1.87 -12.03
N ASP A 29 -16.65 -1.72 -11.19
CA ASP A 29 -17.76 -2.63 -11.07
C ASP A 29 -18.92 -2.26 -12.04
N PHE A 30 -20.08 -2.92 -11.87
CA PHE A 30 -21.28 -2.70 -12.68
C PHE A 30 -21.97 -1.33 -12.43
N LYS A 31 -21.54 -0.56 -11.45
CA LYS A 31 -21.97 0.81 -11.15
C LYS A 31 -21.00 1.87 -11.68
N ASP A 32 -20.00 1.44 -12.48
CA ASP A 32 -18.86 2.27 -12.89
C ASP A 32 -18.08 2.84 -11.68
N GLU A 33 -18.04 2.12 -10.55
CA GLU A 33 -17.30 2.47 -9.35
C GLU A 33 -16.01 1.64 -9.26
N LEU A 34 -14.90 2.29 -8.86
CA LEU A 34 -13.62 1.64 -8.67
C LEU A 34 -13.74 0.53 -7.63
N LYS A 35 -13.41 -0.72 -8.01
CA LYS A 35 -13.39 -1.86 -7.10
C LYS A 35 -12.34 -1.66 -6.01
N LEU A 36 -12.63 -2.14 -4.80
CA LEU A 36 -11.66 -2.07 -3.70
C LEU A 36 -10.36 -2.80 -4.06
N SER A 37 -10.43 -3.96 -4.69
CA SER A 37 -9.25 -4.71 -5.15
C SER A 37 -8.41 -3.91 -6.16
N SER A 38 -9.05 -3.16 -7.06
CA SER A 38 -8.35 -2.31 -8.02
C SER A 38 -7.69 -1.11 -7.33
N LEU A 39 -8.36 -0.47 -6.37
CA LEU A 39 -7.75 0.58 -5.55
C LEU A 39 -6.54 0.05 -4.79
N MET A 40 -6.66 -1.10 -4.12
CA MET A 40 -5.55 -1.73 -3.39
C MET A 40 -4.38 -2.03 -4.33
N SER A 41 -4.64 -2.51 -5.56
CA SER A 41 -3.59 -2.76 -6.56
C SER A 41 -2.84 -1.49 -6.96
N VAL A 42 -3.53 -0.37 -7.15
CA VAL A 42 -2.93 0.94 -7.44
C VAL A 42 -2.06 1.42 -6.27
N LEU A 43 -2.53 1.25 -5.04
CA LEU A 43 -1.77 1.64 -3.84
C LEU A 43 -0.54 0.75 -3.65
N GLU A 44 -0.66 -0.56 -3.89
CA GLU A 44 0.45 -1.52 -3.80
C GLU A 44 1.53 -1.22 -4.85
N GLU A 45 1.14 -0.97 -6.10
CA GLU A 45 2.05 -0.56 -7.17
C GLU A 45 2.80 0.72 -6.80
N SER A 46 2.09 1.74 -6.29
CA SER A 46 2.70 2.99 -5.81
C SER A 46 3.70 2.73 -4.68
N ALA A 47 3.40 1.78 -3.78
CA ALA A 47 4.28 1.40 -2.69
C ALA A 47 5.56 0.73 -3.19
N CYS A 48 5.44 -0.20 -4.16
CA CYS A 48 6.58 -0.90 -4.75
C CYS A 48 7.51 0.07 -5.49
N LEU A 49 6.97 0.91 -6.38
CA LEU A 49 7.73 1.92 -7.10
C LEU A 49 8.44 2.91 -6.16
N SER A 50 7.78 3.30 -5.08
CA SER A 50 8.39 4.13 -4.05
C SER A 50 9.52 3.41 -3.29
N ALA A 51 9.39 2.10 -3.05
CA ALA A 51 10.43 1.30 -2.41
C ALA A 51 11.65 1.16 -3.33
N ASP A 52 11.44 0.95 -4.63
CA ASP A 52 12.51 0.91 -5.64
C ASP A 52 13.29 2.23 -5.66
N GLU A 53 12.61 3.38 -5.69
CA GLU A 53 13.26 4.70 -5.65
C GLU A 53 14.09 4.92 -4.39
N LEU A 54 13.68 4.32 -3.27
CA LEU A 54 14.37 4.42 -1.98
C LEU A 54 15.46 3.36 -1.77
N GLY A 55 15.66 2.43 -2.72
CA GLY A 55 16.69 1.39 -2.67
C GLY A 55 16.40 0.28 -1.65
N PHE A 56 15.12 -0.06 -1.47
CA PHE A 56 14.67 -1.24 -0.73
C PHE A 56 13.49 -1.95 -1.43
N GLY A 57 13.42 -1.82 -2.75
CA GLY A 57 12.48 -2.55 -3.58
C GLY A 57 12.86 -4.02 -3.74
N TYR A 58 12.10 -4.73 -4.57
CA TYR A 58 12.28 -6.17 -4.78
C TYR A 58 13.72 -6.53 -5.20
N ASP A 59 14.26 -5.81 -6.17
CA ASP A 59 15.60 -6.07 -6.72
C ASP A 59 16.72 -5.78 -5.72
N ASP A 60 16.47 -4.96 -4.70
CA ASP A 60 17.45 -4.64 -3.66
C ASP A 60 17.47 -5.70 -2.54
N ILE A 61 16.29 -6.24 -2.16
CA ILE A 61 16.14 -7.09 -0.98
C ILE A 61 16.09 -8.58 -1.30
N ALA A 62 15.48 -8.99 -2.44
CA ALA A 62 15.35 -10.40 -2.79
C ALA A 62 16.70 -11.13 -2.97
N PRO A 63 17.76 -10.50 -3.56
CA PRO A 63 19.08 -11.13 -3.62
C PRO A 63 19.69 -11.40 -2.23
N ARG A 64 19.23 -10.72 -1.19
CA ARG A 64 19.63 -10.95 0.21
C ARG A 64 18.77 -12.01 0.92
N GLY A 65 17.84 -12.64 0.19
CA GLY A 65 16.90 -13.60 0.75
C GLY A 65 15.81 -12.97 1.61
N ILE A 66 15.53 -11.69 1.42
CA ILE A 66 14.55 -10.92 2.18
C ILE A 66 13.36 -10.58 1.29
N GLY A 67 12.15 -10.62 1.84
CA GLY A 67 10.94 -10.13 1.19
C GLY A 67 10.08 -9.31 2.14
N PHE A 68 9.14 -8.55 1.58
CA PHE A 68 8.10 -7.89 2.34
C PHE A 68 6.78 -8.65 2.24
N ILE A 69 6.10 -8.81 3.38
CA ILE A 69 4.72 -9.32 3.43
C ILE A 69 3.83 -8.21 4.00
N LEU A 70 2.76 -7.93 3.28
CA LEU A 70 1.72 -7.02 3.73
C LEU A 70 0.86 -7.72 4.79
N ALA A 71 0.87 -7.18 6.00
CA ALA A 71 0.15 -7.75 7.13
C ALA A 71 -1.24 -7.15 7.32
N ASN A 72 -1.41 -5.85 7.10
CA ASN A 72 -2.67 -5.16 7.32
C ASN A 72 -2.86 -3.99 6.35
N TRP A 73 -4.12 -3.76 6.00
CA TRP A 73 -4.63 -2.54 5.39
C TRP A 73 -5.59 -1.83 6.33
N TYR A 74 -5.55 -0.50 6.30
CA TYR A 74 -6.64 0.35 6.73
C TYR A 74 -6.88 1.41 5.66
N ILE A 75 -8.09 1.47 5.13
CA ILE A 75 -8.46 2.33 3.99
C ILE A 75 -9.74 3.07 4.36
N GLU A 76 -9.75 4.38 4.23
CA GLU A 76 -10.95 5.21 4.29
C GLU A 76 -11.24 5.81 2.91
N ILE A 77 -12.38 5.48 2.35
CA ILE A 77 -12.86 6.00 1.07
C ILE A 77 -13.95 7.02 1.38
N TYR A 78 -13.74 8.27 0.98
CA TYR A 78 -14.64 9.37 1.31
C TYR A 78 -15.84 9.46 0.37
N ARG A 79 -15.69 8.97 -0.87
CA ARG A 79 -16.76 8.79 -1.84
C ARG A 79 -16.42 7.71 -2.86
N PRO A 80 -17.42 7.16 -3.57
CA PRO A 80 -17.14 6.31 -4.71
C PRO A 80 -16.29 7.03 -5.77
N ILE A 81 -15.29 6.34 -6.28
CA ILE A 81 -14.42 6.80 -7.36
C ILE A 81 -14.97 6.22 -8.67
N LYS A 82 -15.17 7.05 -9.68
CA LYS A 82 -15.88 6.66 -10.89
C LYS A 82 -14.93 6.38 -12.06
N LEU A 83 -15.42 5.60 -13.00
CA LEU A 83 -14.77 5.41 -14.30
C LEU A 83 -14.44 6.75 -14.95
N LYS A 84 -13.27 6.84 -15.59
CA LYS A 84 -12.70 8.04 -16.24
C LYS A 84 -12.19 9.12 -15.29
N GLU A 85 -12.29 8.97 -13.98
CA GLU A 85 -11.52 9.80 -13.07
C GLU A 85 -10.04 9.44 -13.20
N LYS A 86 -9.19 10.44 -12.98
CA LYS A 86 -7.75 10.25 -12.86
C LYS A 86 -7.36 10.38 -11.41
N LEU A 87 -6.64 9.39 -10.89
CA LEU A 87 -6.15 9.41 -9.52
C LEU A 87 -4.72 9.93 -9.47
N THR A 88 -4.44 10.78 -8.51
CA THR A 88 -3.08 11.12 -8.09
C THR A 88 -2.84 10.50 -6.71
N VAL A 89 -1.92 9.55 -6.64
CA VAL A 89 -1.57 8.83 -5.41
C VAL A 89 -0.29 9.40 -4.84
N HIS A 90 -0.35 9.88 -3.60
CA HIS A 90 0.81 10.25 -2.80
C HIS A 90 1.10 9.14 -1.81
N THR A 91 2.34 8.66 -1.74
CA THR A 91 2.74 7.65 -0.75
C THR A 91 4.11 7.92 -0.17
N TRP A 92 4.30 7.55 1.10
CA TRP A 92 5.58 7.68 1.81
C TRP A 92 5.68 6.63 2.92
N PRO A 93 6.90 6.11 3.16
CA PRO A 93 7.15 5.25 4.30
C PRO A 93 7.32 6.06 5.58
N ILE A 94 6.90 5.49 6.70
CA ILE A 94 7.24 5.94 8.05
C ILE A 94 8.51 5.21 8.50
N LYS A 95 9.33 5.86 9.33
CA LYS A 95 10.56 5.26 9.83
C LYS A 95 10.31 3.87 10.42
N PRO A 96 11.00 2.83 9.92
CA PRO A 96 10.81 1.46 10.39
C PRO A 96 11.12 1.30 11.87
N LYS A 97 10.32 0.46 12.57
CA LYS A 97 10.51 0.22 14.00
C LYS A 97 10.29 -1.24 14.36
N ASN A 98 11.27 -1.84 15.06
CA ASN A 98 11.25 -3.24 15.49
C ASN A 98 11.14 -4.21 14.29
N THR A 99 9.94 -4.70 13.98
CA THR A 99 9.63 -5.61 12.87
C THR A 99 8.60 -5.02 11.92
N ILE A 100 8.26 -3.72 12.07
CA ILE A 100 7.10 -3.11 11.43
C ILE A 100 7.55 -1.98 10.52
N PHE A 101 6.96 -1.97 9.32
CA PHE A 101 7.05 -0.91 8.34
C PHE A 101 5.63 -0.37 8.11
N LEU A 102 5.44 0.91 8.37
CA LEU A 102 4.20 1.59 8.02
C LEU A 102 4.41 2.39 6.75
N ARG A 103 3.38 2.44 5.92
CA ARG A 103 3.33 3.26 4.72
C ARG A 103 1.99 3.96 4.64
N GLU A 104 2.04 5.22 4.35
CA GLU A 104 0.88 6.11 4.26
C GLU A 104 0.53 6.42 2.81
N PHE A 105 -0.76 6.69 2.59
CA PHE A 105 -1.28 7.07 1.28
C PHE A 105 -2.33 8.17 1.40
N GLU A 106 -2.28 9.10 0.47
CA GLU A 106 -3.36 10.04 0.17
C GLU A 106 -3.69 9.90 -1.32
N VAL A 107 -4.96 9.79 -1.64
CA VAL A 107 -5.45 9.64 -3.01
C VAL A 107 -6.34 10.81 -3.36
N TYR A 108 -6.05 11.42 -4.49
CA TYR A 108 -6.76 12.58 -4.99
C TYR A 108 -7.39 12.28 -6.35
N SER A 109 -8.54 12.90 -6.62
CA SER A 109 -9.15 13.03 -7.94
C SER A 109 -9.28 14.53 -8.24
N GLY A 110 -8.42 15.05 -9.13
CA GLY A 110 -8.18 16.48 -9.22
C GLY A 110 -7.66 17.04 -7.90
N ASP A 111 -8.31 18.08 -7.36
CA ASP A 111 -7.94 18.69 -6.07
C ASP A 111 -8.66 18.05 -4.87
N GLU A 112 -9.57 17.11 -5.11
CA GLU A 112 -10.36 16.46 -4.06
C GLU A 112 -9.64 15.24 -3.51
N LYS A 113 -9.43 15.18 -2.18
CA LYS A 113 -8.95 13.98 -1.50
C LYS A 113 -10.10 12.99 -1.38
N VAL A 114 -10.00 11.86 -2.09
CA VAL A 114 -11.06 10.84 -2.19
C VAL A 114 -10.83 9.62 -1.31
N CYS A 115 -9.57 9.41 -0.90
CA CYS A 115 -9.21 8.26 -0.05
C CYS A 115 -7.93 8.56 0.73
N VAL A 116 -7.82 7.96 1.90
CA VAL A 116 -6.56 7.79 2.64
C VAL A 116 -6.37 6.33 3.03
N ALA A 117 -5.12 5.91 3.16
CA ALA A 117 -4.83 4.58 3.62
C ALA A 117 -3.52 4.53 4.42
N THR A 118 -3.42 3.54 5.29
CA THR A 118 -2.16 3.15 5.93
C THR A 118 -2.00 1.64 5.84
N THR A 119 -0.78 1.19 5.63
CA THR A 119 -0.43 -0.23 5.51
C THR A 119 0.64 -0.60 6.51
N ARG A 120 0.58 -1.86 6.94
CA ARG A 120 1.57 -2.45 7.82
C ARG A 120 2.23 -3.63 7.14
N TRP A 121 3.56 -3.57 7.03
CA TRP A 121 4.38 -4.58 6.40
C TRP A 121 5.35 -5.19 7.40
N CYS A 122 5.76 -6.43 7.13
CA CYS A 122 6.82 -7.12 7.84
C CYS A 122 7.87 -7.60 6.84
N MET A 123 9.15 -7.53 7.20
CA MET A 123 10.21 -8.24 6.49
C MET A 123 10.23 -9.70 6.90
N VAL A 124 10.49 -10.57 5.94
CA VAL A 124 10.61 -12.01 6.17
C VAL A 124 11.84 -12.58 5.45
N ASP A 125 12.40 -13.63 6.02
CA ASP A 125 13.34 -14.49 5.34
C ASP A 125 12.59 -15.33 4.29
N LEU A 126 12.98 -15.26 3.02
CA LEU A 126 12.27 -15.94 1.91
C LEU A 126 12.36 -17.46 1.93
N LYS A 127 13.28 -18.06 2.72
CA LYS A 127 13.41 -19.51 2.84
C LYS A 127 12.59 -20.07 3.98
N THR A 128 12.57 -19.37 5.11
CA THR A 128 11.96 -19.85 6.36
C THR A 128 10.64 -19.19 6.68
N PHE A 129 10.32 -18.08 6.00
CA PHE A 129 9.20 -17.17 6.29
C PHE A 129 9.19 -16.61 7.71
N ALA A 130 10.35 -16.66 8.39
CA ALA A 130 10.50 -16.04 9.70
C ALA A 130 10.50 -14.52 9.57
N ILE A 131 9.78 -13.84 10.47
CA ILE A 131 9.76 -12.37 10.54
C ILE A 131 11.14 -11.89 10.98
N LEU A 132 11.70 -10.97 10.22
CA LEU A 132 13.00 -10.34 10.47
C LEU A 132 12.83 -8.99 11.18
N PRO A 133 13.78 -8.63 12.06
CA PRO A 133 13.83 -7.27 12.59
C PRO A 133 14.21 -6.27 11.49
N THR A 134 13.76 -5.03 11.61
CA THR A 134 14.07 -3.97 10.65
C THR A 134 15.58 -3.75 10.50
N SER A 135 16.36 -3.98 11.56
CA SER A 135 17.82 -3.91 11.52
C SER A 135 18.50 -4.89 10.56
N ALA A 136 17.83 -5.98 10.18
CA ALA A 136 18.39 -6.94 9.22
C ALA A 136 18.72 -6.32 7.85
N PHE A 137 18.07 -5.20 7.50
CA PHE A 137 18.34 -4.45 6.27
C PHE A 137 18.62 -2.96 6.52
N PHE A 138 18.02 -2.36 7.54
CA PHE A 138 18.03 -0.92 7.80
C PHE A 138 18.97 -0.53 8.94
N GLU A 139 19.91 -1.39 9.33
CA GLU A 139 20.93 -1.01 10.30
C GLU A 139 21.82 0.11 9.75
N GLY A 140 21.92 1.21 10.50
CA GLY A 140 22.67 2.39 10.06
C GLY A 140 21.98 3.21 8.96
N ASP A 141 20.68 2.98 8.72
CA ASP A 141 19.91 3.72 7.72
C ASP A 141 19.88 5.21 8.04
N THR A 142 20.35 6.02 7.09
CA THR A 142 20.42 7.48 7.17
C THR A 142 19.35 8.19 6.34
N ARG A 143 18.39 7.44 5.77
CA ARG A 143 17.31 8.02 4.97
C ARG A 143 16.44 8.92 5.85
N GLU A 144 15.99 10.00 5.27
CA GLU A 144 14.98 10.86 5.89
C GLU A 144 13.60 10.27 5.65
N TYR A 145 12.82 10.16 6.73
CA TYR A 145 11.47 9.64 6.71
C TYR A 145 10.47 10.76 7.04
N ASN A 146 9.30 10.64 6.45
CA ASN A 146 8.20 11.53 6.77
C ASN A 146 7.51 11.03 8.04
N ASP A 147 7.37 11.88 9.06
CA ASP A 147 6.68 11.55 10.31
C ASP A 147 5.17 11.80 10.23
N PHE A 148 4.71 12.45 9.17
CA PHE A 148 3.30 12.74 8.97
C PHE A 148 2.51 11.46 8.73
N ARG A 149 1.39 11.30 9.43
CA ARG A 149 0.44 10.22 9.25
C ARG A 149 -0.76 10.73 8.47
N ALA A 150 -1.10 10.05 7.35
CA ALA A 150 -2.30 10.35 6.56
C ALA A 150 -3.57 10.10 7.37
N ILE A 151 -3.48 9.14 8.30
CA ILE A 151 -4.57 8.78 9.20
C ILE A 151 -4.02 8.35 10.56
N ASP A 152 -4.65 8.80 11.63
CA ASP A 152 -4.30 8.35 12.99
C ASP A 152 -5.03 7.03 13.31
N TYR A 153 -4.49 5.93 12.82
CA TYR A 153 -5.00 4.60 13.06
C TYR A 153 -3.98 3.74 13.80
N ASN A 154 -4.33 3.30 15.00
CA ASN A 154 -3.46 2.54 15.89
C ASN A 154 -4.01 1.16 16.27
N SER A 155 -5.24 0.82 15.87
CA SER A 155 -5.90 -0.43 16.22
C SER A 155 -5.72 -1.51 15.14
N TRP A 156 -4.52 -2.07 15.04
CA TRP A 156 -4.18 -3.09 14.03
C TRP A 156 -4.66 -4.50 14.35
N ARG A 157 -5.21 -4.71 15.52
CA ARG A 157 -5.67 -6.03 15.95
C ARG A 157 -7.13 -6.23 15.59
N ILE A 158 -7.39 -7.14 14.64
CA ILE A 158 -8.73 -7.61 14.33
C ILE A 158 -9.04 -8.77 15.27
N ALA A 159 -10.13 -8.68 16.02
CA ALA A 159 -10.54 -9.76 16.90
C ALA A 159 -10.97 -10.99 16.07
N PRO A 160 -10.53 -12.22 16.45
CA PRO A 160 -10.94 -13.40 15.73
C PRO A 160 -12.44 -13.62 15.88
N LEU A 161 -13.09 -14.05 14.79
CA LEU A 161 -14.50 -14.45 14.82
C LEU A 161 -14.64 -15.73 15.67
N LYS A 162 -15.44 -15.68 16.72
CA LYS A 162 -15.65 -16.83 17.62
C LYS A 162 -16.57 -17.90 17.02
N VAL A 163 -17.56 -17.45 16.26
CA VAL A 163 -18.54 -18.31 15.56
C VAL A 163 -18.82 -17.66 14.23
N GLY A 164 -18.78 -18.43 13.15
CA GLY A 164 -19.06 -17.96 11.81
C GLY A 164 -19.81 -19.01 11.00
N GLU A 165 -20.68 -18.57 10.11
CA GLU A 165 -21.31 -19.39 9.09
C GLU A 165 -20.50 -19.29 7.79
N LYS A 166 -20.17 -20.43 7.17
CA LYS A 166 -19.51 -20.46 5.88
C LYS A 166 -20.46 -19.91 4.81
N LYS A 167 -20.14 -18.76 4.24
CA LYS A 167 -20.94 -18.12 3.20
C LYS A 167 -20.40 -18.38 1.80
N TYR A 168 -19.10 -18.59 1.66
CA TYR A 168 -18.42 -18.75 0.39
C TYR A 168 -17.18 -19.64 0.51
N GLU A 169 -16.83 -20.28 -0.59
CA GLU A 169 -15.59 -21.05 -0.75
C GLU A 169 -15.03 -20.83 -2.14
N LYS A 170 -13.74 -20.56 -2.22
CA LYS A 170 -13.01 -20.41 -3.48
C LYS A 170 -11.81 -21.33 -3.50
N THR A 171 -11.64 -22.09 -4.57
CA THR A 171 -10.38 -22.79 -4.86
C THR A 171 -9.41 -21.80 -5.49
N VAL A 172 -8.23 -21.68 -4.90
CA VAL A 172 -7.16 -20.79 -5.40
C VAL A 172 -6.66 -21.30 -6.75
N SER A 173 -6.51 -20.39 -7.71
CA SER A 173 -6.01 -20.66 -9.06
C SER A 173 -4.68 -19.94 -9.32
N ALA A 174 -4.01 -20.27 -10.42
CA ALA A 174 -2.72 -19.66 -10.77
C ALA A 174 -2.76 -18.12 -10.86
N SER A 175 -3.90 -17.56 -11.29
CA SER A 175 -4.09 -16.10 -11.40
C SER A 175 -4.33 -15.39 -10.06
N ASP A 176 -4.44 -16.14 -8.99
CA ASP A 176 -4.61 -15.56 -7.64
C ASP A 176 -3.27 -15.34 -6.93
N TYR A 177 -2.18 -15.96 -7.43
CA TYR A 177 -0.85 -15.85 -6.84
C TYR A 177 -0.11 -14.58 -7.29
N ASP A 178 0.65 -14.02 -6.36
CA ASP A 178 1.66 -13.01 -6.63
C ASP A 178 3.02 -13.65 -7.00
N HIS A 179 4.05 -12.83 -7.24
CA HIS A 179 5.38 -13.32 -7.59
C HIS A 179 6.13 -14.02 -6.42
N TYR A 180 5.64 -13.93 -5.19
CA TYR A 180 6.13 -14.69 -4.04
C TYR A 180 5.40 -16.02 -3.83
N PHE A 181 4.52 -16.43 -4.73
CA PHE A 181 3.64 -17.61 -4.60
C PHE A 181 2.69 -17.53 -3.40
N HIS A 182 2.34 -16.35 -2.96
CA HIS A 182 1.25 -16.13 -2.02
C HIS A 182 -0.01 -15.71 -2.77
N VAL A 183 -1.18 -15.96 -2.19
CA VAL A 183 -2.41 -15.36 -2.71
C VAL A 183 -2.29 -13.86 -2.56
N ASN A 184 -2.37 -13.13 -3.68
CA ASN A 184 -2.25 -11.68 -3.68
C ASN A 184 -3.29 -11.08 -2.74
N ASN A 185 -2.86 -10.11 -1.92
CA ASN A 185 -3.68 -9.52 -0.86
C ASN A 185 -4.97 -8.87 -1.40
N THR A 186 -4.96 -8.34 -2.61
CA THR A 186 -6.12 -7.71 -3.25
C THR A 186 -7.25 -8.71 -3.55
N LYS A 187 -6.92 -10.00 -3.71
CA LYS A 187 -7.91 -11.07 -3.95
C LYS A 187 -8.82 -11.31 -2.76
N TYR A 188 -8.34 -11.06 -1.56
CA TYR A 188 -9.19 -11.16 -0.36
C TYR A 188 -10.28 -10.09 -0.36
N ALA A 189 -10.03 -8.89 -0.91
CA ALA A 189 -11.04 -7.86 -1.07
C ALA A 189 -12.18 -8.33 -1.98
N ASP A 190 -11.86 -9.00 -3.11
CA ASP A 190 -12.87 -9.56 -4.02
C ASP A 190 -13.70 -10.70 -3.38
N LEU A 191 -13.20 -11.35 -2.31
CA LEU A 191 -13.92 -12.40 -1.61
C LEU A 191 -14.85 -11.88 -0.51
N CYS A 192 -14.59 -10.68 0.00
CA CYS A 192 -15.31 -10.09 1.12
C CYS A 192 -16.45 -9.18 0.69
N LEU A 193 -16.50 -8.76 -0.56
CA LEU A 193 -17.48 -7.84 -1.15
C LEU A 193 -18.38 -8.55 -2.15
#